data_2b2d9cc862a055742d9a19e088e53127
#
_entry.id   2b2d9cc862a055742d9a19e088e53127
#
_cell.length_a   1.000
_cell.length_b   1.000
_cell.length_c   1.000
_cell.angle_alpha   90.00
_cell.angle_beta   90.00
_cell.angle_gamma   90.00
#
_symmetry.space_group_name_H-M   'P 1'
#
loop_
_entity.id
_entity.type
_entity.pdbx_description
1 polymer ?
#
loop_
_entity_poly.entity_id
_entity_poly.type
_entity_poly.pdbx_seq_one_letter_code
_entity_poly.pdbx_strand_id
1 'polypeptide(L)'
;MIDELLAADVLVFGIPMYNFSVPAVFKAYIDQIARVGRTFTSSYEGLVKGKKAFVVTARGGGGYGPGEPRETVNFEDPYVKSVLGFIGITDVTFLHINNTARGEEVQASLNQVRTQIKEAASVS
;
A
#
# COMPACT_ATOMS: atom_id res chain seq x y z
N MET A 1 16.64 5.48 7.16
CA MET A 1 15.44 5.23 6.34
C MET A 1 15.56 3.94 5.54
N ILE A 2 16.54 3.82 4.67
CA ILE A 2 16.75 2.57 3.90
C ILE A 2 17.14 1.41 4.81
N ASP A 3 17.98 1.65 5.82
CA ASP A 3 18.41 0.59 6.74
C ASP A 3 17.24 0.00 7.53
N GLU A 4 16.29 0.81 7.95
CA GLU A 4 15.06 0.33 8.61
C GLU A 4 14.24 -0.54 7.66
N LEU A 5 14.10 -0.11 6.42
CA LEU A 5 13.38 -0.85 5.39
C LEU A 5 14.01 -2.22 5.17
N LEU A 6 15.33 -2.28 5.06
CA LEU A 6 16.07 -3.52 4.80
C LEU A 6 16.04 -4.46 6.00
N ALA A 7 16.00 -3.93 7.23
CA ALA A 7 16.01 -4.72 8.45
C ALA A 7 14.64 -5.34 8.78
N ALA A 8 13.53 -4.77 8.31
CA ALA A 8 12.20 -5.24 8.64
C ALA A 8 11.81 -6.45 7.78
N ASP A 9 11.13 -7.42 8.38
CA ASP A 9 10.55 -8.57 7.67
C ASP A 9 9.13 -8.28 7.21
N VAL A 10 8.40 -7.48 7.99
CA VAL A 10 7.03 -7.07 7.72
C VAL A 10 6.97 -5.55 7.72
N LEU A 11 6.35 -5.00 6.70
CA LEU A 11 6.18 -3.56 6.52
C LEU A 11 4.70 -3.20 6.59
N VAL A 12 4.37 -2.14 7.30
CA VAL A 12 3.00 -1.61 7.35
C VAL A 12 3.03 -0.15 6.93
N PHE A 13 2.29 0.16 5.87
CA PHE A 13 2.18 1.52 5.35
C PHE A 13 0.76 2.02 5.54
N GLY A 14 0.59 3.14 6.22
CA GLY A 14 -0.68 3.86 6.26
C GLY A 14 -0.68 4.94 5.19
N ILE A 15 -1.46 4.75 4.13
CA ILE A 15 -1.46 5.64 2.96
C ILE A 15 -2.88 6.06 2.66
N PRO A 16 -3.34 7.22 3.15
CA PRO A 16 -4.66 7.73 2.76
C PRO A 16 -4.69 8.10 1.29
N MET A 17 -5.86 7.98 0.65
CA MET A 17 -6.03 8.45 -0.72
C MET A 17 -6.30 9.95 -0.71
N TYR A 18 -5.42 10.72 -1.35
CA TYR A 18 -5.59 12.15 -1.57
C TYR A 18 -5.69 12.40 -3.08
N ASN A 19 -6.83 12.94 -3.50
CA ASN A 19 -7.07 13.26 -4.91
C ASN A 19 -6.73 12.07 -5.84
N PHE A 20 -7.30 10.90 -5.51
CA PHE A 20 -7.20 9.65 -6.29
C PHE A 20 -5.83 8.99 -6.28
N SER A 21 -4.88 9.47 -5.48
CA SER A 21 -3.53 8.92 -5.43
C SER A 21 -2.95 8.97 -4.01
N VAL A 22 -1.64 8.90 -3.91
CA VAL A 22 -0.92 8.92 -2.64
C VAL A 22 -0.69 10.34 -2.14
N PRO A 23 -0.49 10.53 -0.82
CA PRO A 23 -0.05 11.83 -0.31
C PRO A 23 1.36 12.18 -0.81
N ALA A 24 1.65 13.48 -0.87
CA ALA A 24 2.98 13.96 -1.29
C ALA A 24 4.10 13.38 -0.40
N VAL A 25 3.83 13.18 0.88
CA VAL A 25 4.82 12.62 1.83
C VAL A 25 5.20 11.19 1.46
N PHE A 26 4.26 10.39 0.94
CA PHE A 26 4.58 9.04 0.49
C PHE A 26 5.46 9.07 -0.76
N LYS A 27 5.14 9.94 -1.71
CA LYS A 27 5.97 10.11 -2.92
C LYS A 27 7.39 10.54 -2.53
N ALA A 28 7.53 11.45 -1.60
CA ALA A 28 8.82 11.88 -1.08
C ALA A 28 9.58 10.72 -0.43
N TYR A 29 8.88 9.87 0.33
CA TYR A 29 9.47 8.67 0.93
C TYR A 29 10.04 7.74 -0.14
N ILE A 30 9.26 7.45 -1.19
CA ILE A 30 9.70 6.60 -2.28
C ILE A 30 10.93 7.21 -2.97
N ASP A 31 10.93 8.51 -3.21
CA ASP A 31 12.06 9.20 -3.85
C ASP A 31 13.34 9.14 -2.98
N GLN A 32 13.19 9.00 -1.67
CA GLN A 32 14.33 8.85 -0.75
C GLN A 32 14.86 7.41 -0.71
N ILE A 33 13.98 6.40 -0.77
CA ILE A 33 14.39 5.01 -0.62
C ILE A 33 14.79 4.33 -1.94
N ALA A 34 14.36 4.85 -3.09
CA ALA A 34 14.72 4.30 -4.39
C ALA A 34 16.15 4.72 -4.74
N ARG A 35 17.12 3.86 -4.41
CA ARG A 35 18.55 4.12 -4.58
C ARG A 35 19.23 2.96 -5.31
N VAL A 36 19.92 3.27 -6.38
CA VAL A 36 20.72 2.29 -7.13
C VAL A 36 21.77 1.68 -6.20
N GLY A 37 21.87 0.36 -6.22
CA GLY A 37 22.81 -0.38 -5.40
C GLY A 37 22.34 -0.67 -3.97
N ARG A 38 21.22 -0.06 -3.54
CA ARG A 38 20.65 -0.28 -2.22
C ARG A 38 19.29 -0.97 -2.29
N THR A 39 18.38 -0.46 -3.10
CA THR A 39 17.00 -0.99 -3.21
C THR A 39 16.71 -1.55 -4.61
N PHE A 40 17.49 -1.19 -5.59
CA PHE A 40 17.43 -1.81 -6.93
C PHE A 40 18.79 -1.73 -7.61
N THR A 41 19.02 -2.58 -8.62
CA THR A 41 20.26 -2.62 -9.37
C THR A 41 20.24 -1.64 -10.54
N SER A 42 21.41 -1.38 -11.14
CA SER A 42 21.51 -0.56 -12.34
C SER A 42 20.78 -1.16 -13.55
N SER A 43 20.45 -2.45 -13.52
CA SER A 43 19.61 -3.13 -14.52
C SER A 43 18.15 -3.21 -14.10
N TYR A 44 17.74 -2.45 -13.09
CA TYR A 44 16.36 -2.35 -12.59
C TYR A 44 15.83 -3.64 -11.97
N GLU A 45 16.69 -4.40 -11.32
CA GLU A 45 16.26 -5.53 -10.50
C GLU A 45 16.08 -5.07 -9.05
N GLY A 46 14.93 -5.38 -8.44
CA GLY A 46 14.66 -5.03 -7.05
C GLY A 46 15.50 -5.86 -6.09
N LEU A 47 16.01 -5.22 -5.05
CA LEU A 47 16.89 -5.84 -4.05
C LEU A 47 16.20 -6.09 -2.70
N VAL A 48 15.04 -5.47 -2.45
CA VAL A 48 14.32 -5.59 -1.17
C VAL A 48 13.37 -6.78 -1.26
N LYS A 49 13.90 -7.98 -1.10
CA LYS A 49 13.15 -9.24 -1.28
C LYS A 49 12.83 -9.92 0.04
N GLY A 50 11.88 -10.86 0.00
CA GLY A 50 11.53 -11.69 1.14
C GLY A 50 10.70 -10.99 2.20
N LYS A 51 10.09 -9.86 1.88
CA LYS A 51 9.30 -9.08 2.83
C LYS A 51 7.82 -9.14 2.51
N LYS A 52 7.01 -8.97 3.56
CA LYS A 52 5.56 -8.88 3.45
C LYS A 52 5.15 -7.44 3.75
N ALA A 53 4.35 -6.84 2.88
CA ALA A 53 3.88 -5.47 3.06
C ALA A 53 2.35 -5.44 3.18
N PHE A 54 1.88 -4.67 4.16
CA PHE A 54 0.46 -4.36 4.34
C PHE A 54 0.28 -2.87 4.09
N VAL A 55 -0.65 -2.53 3.20
CA VAL A 55 -0.96 -1.14 2.86
C VAL A 55 -2.38 -0.85 3.32
N VAL A 56 -2.51 -0.03 4.36
CA VAL A 56 -3.79 0.40 4.89
C VAL A 56 -4.14 1.73 4.24
N THR A 57 -5.22 1.75 3.46
CA THR A 57 -5.67 2.95 2.76
C THR A 57 -6.97 3.46 3.36
N ALA A 58 -7.06 4.76 3.62
CA ALA A 58 -8.28 5.42 4.04
C ALA A 58 -8.80 6.31 2.91
N ARG A 59 -10.08 6.16 2.56
CA ARG A 59 -10.71 6.85 1.43
C ARG A 59 -12.03 7.47 1.86
N GLY A 60 -12.27 8.71 1.45
CA GLY A 60 -13.53 9.40 1.74
C GLY A 60 -14.73 8.76 1.06
N GLY A 61 -14.54 8.26 -0.16
CA GLY A 61 -15.55 7.53 -0.93
C GLY A 61 -15.20 6.06 -1.08
N GLY A 62 -15.81 5.41 -2.07
CA GLY A 62 -15.57 4.01 -2.39
C GLY A 62 -15.78 3.76 -3.87
N GLY A 63 -15.81 2.47 -4.26
CA GLY A 63 -16.04 2.08 -5.65
C GLY A 63 -14.77 2.10 -6.50
N TYR A 64 -13.60 1.93 -5.90
CA TYR A 64 -12.31 1.95 -6.60
C TYR A 64 -11.77 0.56 -6.93
N GLY A 65 -12.43 -0.49 -6.49
CA GLY A 65 -11.97 -1.86 -6.68
C GLY A 65 -12.15 -2.37 -8.12
N PRO A 66 -11.62 -3.57 -8.41
CA PRO A 66 -11.75 -4.18 -9.73
C PRO A 66 -13.22 -4.32 -10.16
N GLY A 67 -13.54 -3.84 -11.36
CA GLY A 67 -14.90 -3.88 -11.90
C GLY A 67 -15.84 -2.83 -11.33
N GLU A 68 -15.41 -2.01 -10.39
CA GLU A 68 -16.24 -0.98 -9.77
C GLU A 68 -16.22 0.33 -10.58
N PRO A 69 -17.22 1.23 -10.35
CA PRO A 69 -17.37 2.42 -11.19
C PRO A 69 -16.18 3.38 -11.23
N ARG A 70 -15.37 3.41 -10.17
CA ARG A 70 -14.24 4.32 -10.05
C ARG A 70 -12.88 3.63 -10.19
N GLU A 71 -12.86 2.40 -10.68
CA GLU A 71 -11.60 1.66 -10.87
C GLU A 71 -10.60 2.46 -11.71
N THR A 72 -11.05 3.10 -12.78
CA THR A 72 -10.17 3.83 -13.71
C THR A 72 -9.49 5.05 -13.11
N VAL A 73 -9.98 5.57 -11.99
CA VAL A 73 -9.37 6.70 -11.28
C VAL A 73 -8.70 6.28 -9.99
N ASN A 74 -8.51 4.98 -9.78
CA ASN A 74 -7.69 4.50 -8.68
C ASN A 74 -6.22 4.56 -9.08
N PHE A 75 -5.58 5.67 -8.77
CA PHE A 75 -4.14 5.86 -8.99
C PHE A 75 -3.34 5.63 -7.72
N GLU A 76 -3.96 5.11 -6.66
CA GLU A 76 -3.29 4.77 -5.42
C GLU A 76 -2.76 3.33 -5.44
N ASP A 77 -3.65 2.33 -5.51
CA ASP A 77 -3.24 0.93 -5.44
C ASP A 77 -2.26 0.53 -6.54
N PRO A 78 -2.52 0.84 -7.82
CA PRO A 78 -1.58 0.50 -8.88
C PRO A 78 -0.23 1.20 -8.72
N TYR A 79 -0.23 2.45 -8.27
CA TYR A 79 1.00 3.18 -8.04
C TYR A 79 1.83 2.56 -6.92
N VAL A 80 1.22 2.33 -5.76
CA VAL A 80 1.89 1.75 -4.60
C VAL A 80 2.45 0.37 -4.93
N LYS A 81 1.64 -0.46 -5.58
CA LYS A 81 2.05 -1.80 -6.02
C LYS A 81 3.25 -1.72 -6.97
N SER A 82 3.24 -0.78 -7.90
CA SER A 82 4.31 -0.61 -8.89
C SER A 82 5.62 -0.17 -8.24
N VAL A 83 5.59 0.82 -7.35
CA VAL A 83 6.82 1.33 -6.73
C VAL A 83 7.40 0.34 -5.71
N LEU A 84 6.57 -0.37 -4.96
CA LEU A 84 7.05 -1.41 -4.07
C LEU A 84 7.62 -2.59 -4.86
N GLY A 85 6.94 -3.00 -5.94
CA GLY A 85 7.42 -4.06 -6.83
C GLY A 85 8.73 -3.70 -7.50
N PHE A 86 8.92 -2.43 -7.86
CA PHE A 86 10.16 -1.94 -8.47
C PHE A 86 11.37 -2.20 -7.58
N ILE A 87 11.23 -2.00 -6.27
CA ILE A 87 12.34 -2.28 -5.33
C ILE A 87 12.38 -3.73 -4.85
N GLY A 88 11.45 -4.58 -5.27
CA GLY A 88 11.47 -6.01 -4.99
C GLY A 88 10.40 -6.52 -4.03
N ILE A 89 9.52 -5.66 -3.52
CA ILE A 89 8.45 -6.05 -2.59
C ILE A 89 7.22 -6.42 -3.41
N THR A 90 6.97 -7.72 -3.55
CA THR A 90 5.87 -8.25 -4.38
C THR A 90 4.73 -8.86 -3.57
N ASP A 91 4.97 -9.21 -2.30
CA ASP A 91 3.92 -9.72 -1.41
C ASP A 91 3.26 -8.55 -0.69
N VAL A 92 2.27 -7.94 -1.34
CA VAL A 92 1.59 -6.73 -0.86
C VAL A 92 0.11 -7.01 -0.68
N THR A 93 -0.39 -6.77 0.53
CA THR A 93 -1.81 -6.89 0.86
C THR A 93 -2.38 -5.50 1.12
N PHE A 94 -3.44 -5.14 0.41
CA PHE A 94 -4.13 -3.87 0.59
C PHE A 94 -5.33 -4.05 1.53
N LEU A 95 -5.45 -3.16 2.49
CA LEU A 95 -6.56 -3.10 3.45
C LEU A 95 -7.25 -1.75 3.27
N HIS A 96 -8.44 -1.77 2.68
CA HIS A 96 -9.15 -0.54 2.28
C HIS A 96 -10.22 -0.14 3.30
N ILE A 97 -10.06 1.04 3.88
CA ILE A 97 -11.08 1.67 4.72
C ILE A 97 -11.78 2.71 3.86
N ASN A 98 -12.88 2.29 3.22
CA ASN A 98 -13.64 3.14 2.30
C ASN A 98 -14.74 3.90 3.02
N ASN A 99 -15.25 4.93 2.37
CA ASN A 99 -16.44 5.69 2.80
C ASN A 99 -16.25 6.37 4.17
N THR A 100 -15.04 6.84 4.46
CA THR A 100 -14.75 7.53 5.74
C THR A 100 -15.57 8.80 5.92
N ALA A 101 -16.06 9.39 4.82
CA ALA A 101 -16.91 10.58 4.83
C ALA A 101 -18.41 10.24 4.90
N ARG A 102 -18.80 8.96 4.99
CA ARG A 102 -20.20 8.51 4.85
C ARG A 102 -20.73 7.75 6.07
N GLY A 103 -20.43 8.19 7.28
CA GLY A 103 -21.07 7.69 8.50
C GLY A 103 -21.15 6.17 8.65
N GLU A 104 -22.33 5.60 8.45
CA GLU A 104 -22.55 4.16 8.67
C GLU A 104 -21.76 3.26 7.73
N GLU A 105 -21.48 3.69 6.49
CA GLU A 105 -20.75 2.89 5.53
C GLU A 105 -19.30 2.69 5.92
N VAL A 106 -18.72 3.60 6.70
CA VAL A 106 -17.33 3.43 7.18
C VAL A 106 -17.24 2.26 8.16
N GLN A 107 -18.27 2.00 8.92
CA GLN A 107 -18.26 0.90 9.89
C GLN A 107 -18.15 -0.46 9.19
N ALA A 108 -18.82 -0.62 8.05
CA ALA A 108 -18.72 -1.86 7.26
C ALA A 108 -17.27 -2.06 6.75
N SER A 109 -16.63 -1.01 6.24
CA SER A 109 -15.23 -1.07 5.81
C SER A 109 -14.29 -1.41 6.96
N LEU A 110 -14.49 -0.80 8.13
CA LEU A 110 -13.68 -1.09 9.32
C LEU A 110 -13.82 -2.55 9.76
N ASN A 111 -15.04 -3.08 9.74
CA ASN A 111 -15.29 -4.49 10.11
C ASN A 111 -14.61 -5.44 9.12
N GLN A 112 -14.66 -5.13 7.84
CA GLN A 112 -14.00 -5.93 6.81
C GLN A 112 -12.48 -5.95 7.01
N VAL A 113 -11.88 -4.79 7.27
CA VAL A 113 -10.44 -4.67 7.52
C VAL A 113 -10.03 -5.43 8.78
N ARG A 114 -10.83 -5.35 9.85
CA ARG A 114 -10.58 -6.12 11.07
C ARG A 114 -10.56 -7.63 10.81
N THR A 115 -11.47 -8.12 9.98
CA THR A 115 -11.51 -9.53 9.58
C THR A 115 -10.26 -9.89 8.79
N GLN A 116 -9.86 -9.06 7.82
CA GLN A 116 -8.66 -9.27 7.02
C GLN A 116 -7.39 -9.32 7.88
N ILE A 117 -7.28 -8.43 8.87
CA ILE A 117 -6.16 -8.40 9.80
C ILE A 117 -6.11 -9.70 10.60
N LYS A 118 -7.24 -10.18 11.11
CA LYS A 118 -7.30 -11.45 11.85
C LYS A 118 -6.89 -12.62 11.00
N GLU A 119 -7.34 -12.68 9.76
CA GLU A 119 -6.95 -13.74 8.82
C GLU A 119 -5.45 -13.71 8.53
N ALA A 120 -4.89 -12.54 8.28
CA ALA A 120 -3.46 -12.37 8.02
C ALA A 120 -2.63 -12.79 9.23
N ALA A 121 -3.06 -12.44 10.44
CA ALA A 121 -2.36 -12.80 11.68
C ALA A 121 -2.40 -14.30 11.96
N SER A 122 -3.48 -14.99 11.56
CA SER A 122 -3.62 -16.43 11.80
C SER A 122 -2.74 -17.27 10.87
N VAL A 123 -2.26 -16.71 9.78
CA VAL A 123 -1.44 -17.41 8.78
C VAL A 123 0.05 -17.21 9.02
N SER A 124 0.41 -16.24 9.81
CA SER A 124 1.82 -15.87 10.07
C SER A 124 2.54 -16.78 11.07
#